data_a28a174fd87ac5a86d0e85a3c9d00614
#
_entry.id   a28a174fd87ac5a86d0e85a3c9d00614
#
_cell.length_a   1.000
_cell.length_b   1.000
_cell.length_c   1.000
_cell.angle_alpha   90.00
_cell.angle_beta   90.00
_cell.angle_gamma   90.00
#
_symmetry.space_group_name_H-M   'P 1'
#
loop_
_entity.id
_entity.type
_entity.pdbx_description
1 polymer ?
#
loop_
_entity_poly.entity_id
_entity_poly.type
_entity_poly.pdbx_seq_one_letter_code
_entity_poly.pdbx_strand_id
1 'polypeptide(L)'
;MNQIDNPRLRPDAPKLDDDFSKFFVINNLPKCNEAKSKKLIELLVKLYAKKNFNVEESRITMPFNDEGMTEGVAFVLTNSEEQAKLGAAIINNHPLDKNHMLSACQINDFEKIMLISDSVEETAASYSLMDLRDPLLDTKREQFLFQIGKEVHLKWNSINPGEGDQSAIPGTLQSDKNVQWSPKGTYLIIIKHDKVEFHGGKKMSPIITIPEQKVDFVSMSPCERYVLTYAPMAKNPYVIWNFQLVEQIRDFDQKEGEDAHVYMWSQDGNFLAKKFSQEVTKDDGSSKVKTGVSVYTLPSMELIATADGTKKSITIEGIDKLMWAPNRNCLVYTAFPGDTQHPRVGFIEVPSRQTTIKTFNNAQRFELYFHPQGDYLAVMNEYKEKKTTKYSVELFDAKK
;
A
#
# COMPACT_ATOMS: atom_id res chain seq x y z
N MET A 1 28.00 -35.84 -12.05
CA MET A 1 26.73 -35.03 -11.97
C MET A 1 25.73 -35.74 -12.87
N ASN A 2 24.78 -36.46 -12.31
CA ASN A 2 23.79 -37.20 -13.07
C ASN A 2 22.76 -36.19 -13.59
N GLN A 3 22.64 -36.09 -14.91
CA GLN A 3 21.52 -35.44 -15.55
C GLN A 3 20.23 -36.11 -15.00
N ILE A 4 19.43 -35.36 -14.27
CA ILE A 4 18.12 -35.78 -13.87
C ILE A 4 17.31 -35.95 -15.17
N ASP A 5 16.94 -37.18 -15.47
CA ASP A 5 16.19 -37.60 -16.65
C ASP A 5 14.81 -36.91 -16.59
N ASN A 6 14.72 -35.73 -17.20
CA ASN A 6 13.46 -34.99 -17.24
C ASN A 6 12.53 -35.67 -18.24
N PRO A 7 11.43 -36.32 -17.79
CA PRO A 7 10.53 -37.08 -18.67
C PRO A 7 9.90 -36.22 -19.78
N ARG A 8 9.89 -34.89 -19.66
CA ARG A 8 9.41 -33.96 -20.71
C ARG A 8 10.36 -33.82 -21.90
N LEU A 9 11.61 -34.28 -21.78
CA LEU A 9 12.62 -34.20 -22.85
C LEU A 9 12.71 -35.47 -23.68
N ARG A 10 11.86 -36.47 -23.47
CA ARG A 10 11.82 -37.68 -24.28
C ARG A 10 11.06 -37.43 -25.58
N PRO A 11 11.60 -37.81 -26.75
CA PRO A 11 10.95 -37.61 -28.05
C PRO A 11 9.55 -38.30 -28.20
N ASP A 12 9.29 -39.29 -27.37
CA ASP A 12 8.08 -40.11 -27.31
C ASP A 12 7.14 -39.77 -26.15
N ALA A 13 7.43 -38.70 -25.41
CA ALA A 13 6.54 -38.22 -24.35
C ALA A 13 5.19 -37.80 -24.96
N PRO A 14 4.07 -38.19 -24.39
CA PRO A 14 2.77 -37.69 -24.84
C PRO A 14 2.75 -36.18 -24.78
N LYS A 15 2.39 -35.52 -25.88
CA LYS A 15 2.15 -34.09 -25.91
C LYS A 15 0.93 -33.83 -25.05
N LEU A 16 1.17 -33.30 -23.85
CA LEU A 16 0.12 -32.74 -23.02
C LEU A 16 -0.43 -31.51 -23.72
N ASP A 17 -1.73 -31.33 -23.67
CA ASP A 17 -2.39 -30.11 -24.11
C ASP A 17 -1.97 -29.01 -23.12
N ASP A 18 -1.07 -28.13 -23.52
CA ASP A 18 -0.30 -27.26 -22.62
C ASP A 18 -1.06 -25.98 -22.22
N ASP A 19 -2.36 -25.87 -22.51
CA ASP A 19 -3.15 -24.69 -22.12
C ASP A 19 -3.78 -24.84 -20.75
N PHE A 20 -3.02 -24.54 -19.71
CA PHE A 20 -3.51 -24.47 -18.33
C PHE A 20 -4.03 -23.09 -17.92
N SER A 21 -4.17 -22.15 -18.86
CA SER A 21 -4.60 -20.77 -18.57
C SER A 21 -5.96 -20.69 -17.87
N LYS A 22 -6.84 -21.67 -18.12
CA LYS A 22 -8.19 -21.75 -17.55
C LYS A 22 -8.26 -22.45 -16.19
N PHE A 23 -7.12 -22.89 -15.66
CA PHE A 23 -7.07 -23.59 -14.38
C PHE A 23 -6.50 -22.71 -13.29
N PHE A 24 -7.01 -22.92 -12.08
CA PHE A 24 -6.36 -22.47 -10.87
C PHE A 24 -6.35 -23.55 -9.80
N VAL A 25 -5.42 -23.44 -8.86
CA VAL A 25 -5.20 -24.40 -7.79
C VAL A 25 -5.58 -23.78 -6.46
N ILE A 26 -6.28 -24.55 -5.64
CA ILE A 26 -6.56 -24.22 -4.24
C ILE A 26 -5.72 -25.14 -3.36
N ASN A 27 -4.92 -24.57 -2.48
CA ASN A 27 -4.04 -25.26 -1.56
C ASN A 27 -4.53 -25.14 -0.12
N ASN A 28 -3.94 -25.96 0.76
CA ASN A 28 -4.23 -26.00 2.19
C ASN A 28 -5.66 -26.43 2.53
N LEU A 29 -6.21 -27.33 1.72
CA LEU A 29 -7.46 -28.02 2.01
C LEU A 29 -7.24 -29.15 3.03
N PRO A 30 -8.25 -29.50 3.85
CA PRO A 30 -8.18 -30.66 4.72
C PRO A 30 -7.94 -31.96 3.94
N LYS A 31 -7.01 -32.78 4.39
CA LYS A 31 -6.83 -34.13 3.84
C LYS A 31 -7.97 -35.02 4.30
N CYS A 32 -8.66 -35.66 3.38
CA CYS A 32 -9.84 -36.46 3.69
C CYS A 32 -10.03 -37.61 2.70
N ASN A 33 -10.85 -38.61 3.08
CA ASN A 33 -11.22 -39.72 2.21
C ASN A 33 -12.26 -39.28 1.15
N GLU A 34 -12.51 -40.16 0.17
CA GLU A 34 -13.42 -39.89 -0.96
C GLU A 34 -14.83 -39.44 -0.54
N ALA A 35 -15.42 -40.05 0.51
CA ALA A 35 -16.74 -39.67 0.98
C ALA A 35 -16.83 -38.28 1.55
N LYS A 36 -15.73 -37.77 2.18
CA LYS A 36 -15.63 -36.42 2.72
C LYS A 36 -15.19 -35.40 1.66
N SER A 37 -14.44 -35.84 0.65
CA SER A 37 -14.00 -34.95 -0.44
C SER A 37 -15.19 -34.42 -1.24
N LYS A 38 -16.23 -35.24 -1.48
CA LYS A 38 -17.48 -34.78 -2.12
C LYS A 38 -18.15 -33.66 -1.34
N LYS A 39 -18.24 -33.78 -0.02
CA LYS A 39 -18.80 -32.73 0.85
C LYS A 39 -17.91 -31.46 0.86
N LEU A 40 -16.61 -31.62 0.75
CA LEU A 40 -15.68 -30.49 0.66
C LEU A 40 -15.81 -29.75 -0.68
N ILE A 41 -16.02 -30.47 -1.78
CA ILE A 41 -16.33 -29.87 -3.09
C ILE A 41 -17.65 -29.09 -3.04
N GLU A 42 -18.73 -29.68 -2.48
CA GLU A 42 -19.99 -28.94 -2.28
C GLU A 42 -19.82 -27.67 -1.45
N LEU A 43 -18.98 -27.72 -0.42
CA LEU A 43 -18.67 -26.54 0.41
C LEU A 43 -17.97 -25.46 -0.40
N LEU A 44 -16.97 -25.81 -1.20
CA LEU A 44 -16.27 -24.88 -2.09
C LEU A 44 -17.23 -24.25 -3.10
N VAL A 45 -18.09 -25.02 -3.74
CA VAL A 45 -19.11 -24.50 -4.66
C VAL A 45 -20.04 -23.49 -3.96
N LYS A 46 -20.49 -23.79 -2.74
CA LYS A 46 -21.31 -22.87 -1.95
C LYS A 46 -20.56 -21.59 -1.55
N LEU A 47 -19.26 -21.68 -1.26
CA LEU A 47 -18.42 -20.51 -0.97
C LEU A 47 -18.29 -19.60 -2.19
N TYR A 48 -18.06 -20.17 -3.36
CA TYR A 48 -18.00 -19.42 -4.61
C TYR A 48 -19.35 -18.79 -4.97
N ALA A 49 -20.44 -19.53 -4.83
CA ALA A 49 -21.79 -19.02 -5.09
C ALA A 49 -22.14 -17.80 -4.21
N LYS A 50 -21.72 -17.78 -2.92
CA LYS A 50 -21.88 -16.63 -2.03
C LYS A 50 -21.11 -15.39 -2.48
N LYS A 51 -20.11 -15.55 -3.33
CA LYS A 51 -19.29 -14.48 -3.91
C LYS A 51 -19.69 -14.15 -5.36
N ASN A 52 -20.86 -14.61 -5.80
CA ASN A 52 -21.36 -14.46 -7.18
C ASN A 52 -20.43 -15.04 -8.24
N PHE A 53 -19.72 -16.11 -7.90
CA PHE A 53 -18.86 -16.85 -8.82
C PHE A 53 -19.37 -18.29 -8.94
N ASN A 54 -19.79 -18.70 -10.14
CA ASN A 54 -20.37 -20.01 -10.37
C ASN A 54 -19.31 -21.02 -10.83
N VAL A 55 -19.14 -22.08 -10.06
CA VAL A 55 -18.31 -23.25 -10.39
C VAL A 55 -19.17 -24.51 -10.22
N GLU A 56 -19.15 -25.37 -11.21
CA GLU A 56 -19.81 -26.67 -11.13
C GLU A 56 -18.92 -27.68 -10.39
N GLU A 57 -19.53 -28.61 -9.64
CA GLU A 57 -18.80 -29.66 -8.91
C GLU A 57 -17.93 -30.51 -9.83
N SER A 58 -18.41 -30.79 -11.06
CA SER A 58 -17.72 -31.54 -12.11
C SER A 58 -16.38 -30.90 -12.56
N ARG A 59 -16.18 -29.62 -12.27
CA ARG A 59 -15.00 -28.84 -12.64
C ARG A 59 -13.97 -28.73 -11.54
N ILE A 60 -14.21 -29.32 -10.37
CA ILE A 60 -13.32 -29.37 -9.24
C ILE A 60 -12.74 -30.77 -9.09
N THR A 61 -11.45 -30.93 -9.24
CA THR A 61 -10.75 -32.20 -9.11
C THR A 61 -9.79 -32.15 -7.92
N MET A 62 -9.91 -33.17 -7.04
CA MET A 62 -8.98 -33.35 -5.91
C MET A 62 -8.17 -34.63 -6.14
N PRO A 63 -6.82 -34.54 -6.21
CA PRO A 63 -5.99 -35.74 -6.32
C PRO A 63 -6.00 -36.51 -5.00
N PHE A 64 -5.89 -37.86 -5.14
CA PHE A 64 -5.78 -38.79 -4.04
C PHE A 64 -4.40 -39.43 -4.06
N ASN A 65 -3.84 -39.66 -2.90
CA ASN A 65 -2.63 -40.46 -2.73
C ASN A 65 -2.94 -41.96 -2.77
N ASP A 66 -1.92 -42.82 -2.71
CA ASP A 66 -2.03 -44.27 -2.73
C ASP A 66 -2.85 -44.86 -1.55
N GLU A 67 -3.00 -44.07 -0.47
CA GLU A 67 -3.80 -44.43 0.71
C GLU A 67 -5.27 -44.03 0.60
N GLY A 68 -5.69 -43.47 -0.53
CA GLY A 68 -7.09 -43.03 -0.78
C GLY A 68 -7.48 -41.74 -0.02
N MET A 69 -6.49 -40.95 0.39
CA MET A 69 -6.68 -39.62 1.03
C MET A 69 -6.36 -38.51 0.04
N THR A 70 -7.11 -37.41 0.10
CA THR A 70 -6.80 -36.21 -0.70
C THR A 70 -5.46 -35.61 -0.29
N GLU A 71 -4.73 -35.03 -1.24
CA GLU A 71 -3.44 -34.37 -0.98
C GLU A 71 -3.53 -32.96 -0.37
N GLY A 72 -4.75 -32.47 -0.14
CA GLY A 72 -4.98 -31.13 0.40
C GLY A 72 -4.96 -30.03 -0.67
N VAL A 73 -5.12 -30.43 -1.94
CA VAL A 73 -5.11 -29.57 -3.12
C VAL A 73 -6.36 -29.83 -3.95
N ALA A 74 -6.89 -28.80 -4.61
CA ALA A 74 -7.95 -28.92 -5.60
C ALA A 74 -7.61 -28.12 -6.86
N PHE A 75 -7.84 -28.73 -8.02
CA PHE A 75 -7.74 -28.09 -9.32
C PHE A 75 -9.14 -27.69 -9.77
N VAL A 76 -9.28 -26.42 -10.20
CA VAL A 76 -10.56 -25.87 -10.66
C VAL A 76 -10.43 -25.42 -12.10
N LEU A 77 -11.27 -25.98 -12.98
CA LEU A 77 -11.36 -25.60 -14.39
C LEU A 77 -12.44 -24.51 -14.56
N THR A 78 -12.08 -23.42 -15.24
CA THR A 78 -13.01 -22.33 -15.59
C THR A 78 -13.22 -22.23 -17.11
N ASN A 79 -14.07 -21.29 -17.54
CA ASN A 79 -14.35 -21.11 -18.97
C ASN A 79 -13.32 -20.19 -19.67
N SER A 80 -12.65 -19.32 -18.91
CA SER A 80 -11.64 -18.39 -19.45
C SER A 80 -10.52 -18.11 -18.44
N GLU A 81 -9.40 -17.57 -18.92
CA GLU A 81 -8.28 -17.15 -18.10
C GLU A 81 -8.68 -16.07 -17.07
N GLU A 82 -9.53 -15.10 -17.47
CA GLU A 82 -10.02 -14.07 -16.55
C GLU A 82 -10.84 -14.68 -15.41
N GLN A 83 -11.64 -15.71 -15.71
CA GLN A 83 -12.38 -16.45 -14.68
C GLN A 83 -11.45 -17.22 -13.76
N ALA A 84 -10.37 -17.81 -14.26
CA ALA A 84 -9.37 -18.48 -13.43
C ALA A 84 -8.68 -17.50 -12.49
N LYS A 85 -8.27 -16.32 -12.98
CA LYS A 85 -7.71 -15.24 -12.16
C LYS A 85 -8.67 -14.77 -11.07
N LEU A 86 -9.92 -14.54 -11.46
CA LEU A 86 -10.96 -14.09 -10.52
C LEU A 86 -11.26 -15.16 -9.47
N GLY A 87 -11.41 -16.43 -9.89
CA GLY A 87 -11.68 -17.56 -8.99
C GLY A 87 -10.56 -17.75 -7.96
N ALA A 88 -9.31 -17.68 -8.39
CA ALA A 88 -8.16 -17.74 -7.48
C ALA A 88 -8.18 -16.56 -6.48
N ALA A 89 -8.38 -15.33 -6.94
CA ALA A 89 -8.41 -14.15 -6.09
C ALA A 89 -9.54 -14.17 -5.04
N ILE A 90 -10.71 -14.72 -5.37
CA ILE A 90 -11.87 -14.80 -4.47
C ILE A 90 -11.61 -15.68 -3.24
N ILE A 91 -10.88 -16.79 -3.42
CA ILE A 91 -10.67 -17.77 -2.35
C ILE A 91 -9.32 -17.65 -1.67
N ASN A 92 -8.40 -16.91 -2.27
CA ASN A 92 -7.08 -16.70 -1.69
C ASN A 92 -7.20 -15.99 -0.34
N ASN A 93 -6.48 -16.52 0.67
CA ASN A 93 -6.55 -16.08 2.07
C ASN A 93 -7.95 -16.21 2.72
N HIS A 94 -8.81 -17.12 2.21
CA HIS A 94 -10.10 -17.37 2.84
C HIS A 94 -9.96 -18.42 3.97
N PRO A 95 -10.37 -18.11 5.22
CA PRO A 95 -10.39 -19.10 6.28
C PRO A 95 -11.51 -20.14 6.05
N LEU A 96 -11.14 -21.39 5.88
CA LEU A 96 -12.09 -22.49 5.77
C LEU A 96 -12.54 -22.97 7.17
N ASP A 97 -11.57 -23.11 8.06
CA ASP A 97 -11.75 -23.44 9.48
C ASP A 97 -10.60 -22.85 10.32
N LYS A 98 -10.53 -23.22 11.62
CA LYS A 98 -9.48 -22.70 12.55
C LYS A 98 -8.06 -23.06 12.13
N ASN A 99 -7.86 -24.13 11.35
CA ASN A 99 -6.55 -24.67 10.99
C ASN A 99 -6.22 -24.50 9.51
N HIS A 100 -7.20 -24.20 8.66
CA HIS A 100 -7.04 -24.15 7.22
C HIS A 100 -7.41 -22.78 6.68
N MET A 101 -6.39 -22.03 6.28
CA MET A 101 -6.53 -20.82 5.49
C MET A 101 -6.20 -21.17 4.04
N LEU A 102 -7.15 -21.04 3.16
CA LEU A 102 -6.98 -21.42 1.75
C LEU A 102 -6.05 -20.45 1.04
N SER A 103 -5.18 -20.98 0.20
CA SER A 103 -4.39 -20.20 -0.76
C SER A 103 -4.71 -20.66 -2.18
N ALA A 104 -4.74 -19.74 -3.12
CA ALA A 104 -5.04 -20.07 -4.51
C ALA A 104 -4.17 -19.27 -5.49
N CYS A 105 -3.76 -19.94 -6.57
CA CYS A 105 -2.96 -19.34 -7.64
C CYS A 105 -3.34 -19.98 -9.01
N GLN A 106 -3.04 -19.28 -10.10
CA GLN A 106 -3.16 -19.86 -11.44
C GLN A 106 -2.04 -20.84 -11.70
N ILE A 107 -2.31 -21.89 -12.51
CA ILE A 107 -1.29 -22.86 -12.89
C ILE A 107 -0.18 -22.23 -13.74
N ASN A 108 -0.49 -21.28 -14.60
CA ASN A 108 0.50 -20.57 -15.42
C ASN A 108 1.53 -19.79 -14.57
N ASP A 109 1.21 -19.45 -13.33
CA ASP A 109 2.17 -18.84 -12.42
C ASP A 109 3.25 -19.84 -11.97
N PHE A 110 2.92 -21.16 -11.95
CA PHE A 110 3.90 -22.22 -11.72
C PHE A 110 4.92 -22.32 -12.85
N GLU A 111 4.52 -22.15 -14.11
CA GLU A 111 5.46 -22.14 -15.24
C GLU A 111 6.43 -20.98 -15.14
N LYS A 112 5.96 -19.80 -14.74
CA LYS A 112 6.83 -18.66 -14.47
C LYS A 112 7.81 -18.94 -13.34
N ILE A 113 7.37 -19.60 -12.27
CA ILE A 113 8.21 -19.99 -11.14
C ILE A 113 9.22 -21.08 -11.57
N MET A 114 8.81 -22.05 -12.41
CA MET A 114 9.68 -23.08 -12.95
C MET A 114 10.72 -22.56 -13.94
N LEU A 115 10.45 -21.44 -14.59
CA LEU A 115 11.38 -20.74 -15.49
C LEU A 115 12.40 -19.86 -14.73
N ILE A 116 12.16 -19.62 -13.44
CA ILE A 116 13.16 -18.98 -12.59
C ILE A 116 14.33 -19.95 -12.47
N SER A 117 15.50 -19.56 -12.98
CA SER A 117 16.72 -20.36 -12.92
C SER A 117 17.05 -20.72 -11.47
N ASP A 118 17.30 -22.02 -11.20
CA ASP A 118 17.85 -22.48 -9.90
C ASP A 118 19.25 -21.91 -9.62
N SER A 119 19.92 -21.41 -10.64
CA SER A 119 21.11 -20.59 -10.51
C SER A 119 20.67 -19.13 -10.35
N VAL A 120 20.28 -18.75 -9.16
CA VAL A 120 20.39 -17.35 -8.76
C VAL A 120 21.90 -17.08 -8.74
N GLU A 121 22.41 -16.42 -9.79
CA GLU A 121 23.66 -15.70 -9.62
C GLU A 121 23.44 -14.83 -8.39
N GLU A 122 24.28 -14.97 -7.37
CA GLU A 122 24.31 -14.08 -6.21
C GLU A 122 24.67 -12.65 -6.63
N THR A 123 23.90 -12.09 -7.51
CA THR A 123 23.91 -10.69 -7.87
C THR A 123 23.00 -9.97 -6.91
N ALA A 124 23.60 -9.38 -5.92
CA ALA A 124 23.05 -8.68 -4.78
C ALA A 124 22.47 -9.64 -3.74
N ALA A 125 23.20 -9.77 -2.63
CA ALA A 125 22.69 -10.37 -1.42
C ALA A 125 21.27 -9.83 -1.16
N SER A 126 20.27 -10.72 -1.11
CA SER A 126 18.93 -10.36 -0.65
C SER A 126 19.06 -9.99 0.83
N TYR A 127 19.28 -8.72 1.10
CA TYR A 127 19.26 -8.22 2.46
C TYR A 127 17.87 -8.44 3.01
N SER A 128 17.74 -9.19 4.09
CA SER A 128 16.50 -9.15 4.84
C SER A 128 16.30 -7.72 5.37
N LEU A 129 15.06 -7.28 5.55
CA LEU A 129 14.80 -5.95 6.13
C LEU A 129 15.44 -5.77 7.51
N MET A 130 15.63 -6.87 8.25
CA MET A 130 16.36 -6.88 9.51
C MET A 130 17.84 -6.56 9.29
N ASP A 131 18.49 -7.20 8.31
CA ASP A 131 19.93 -6.97 8.02
C ASP A 131 20.22 -5.52 7.61
N LEU A 132 19.27 -4.87 6.95
CA LEU A 132 19.40 -3.46 6.59
C LEU A 132 19.31 -2.53 7.81
N ARG A 133 18.57 -2.92 8.84
CA ARG A 133 18.36 -2.13 10.07
C ARG A 133 19.38 -2.43 11.16
N ASP A 134 19.93 -3.62 11.20
CA ASP A 134 20.86 -4.04 12.25
C ASP A 134 21.98 -3.03 12.50
N PRO A 135 22.63 -2.45 11.46
CA PRO A 135 23.64 -1.44 11.68
C PRO A 135 23.11 -0.12 12.29
N LEU A 136 21.79 0.16 12.09
CA LEU A 136 21.12 1.37 12.60
C LEU A 136 20.65 1.17 14.04
N LEU A 137 20.54 -0.08 14.48
CA LEU A 137 20.14 -0.48 15.83
C LEU A 137 21.32 -0.65 16.78
N ASP A 138 22.52 -0.14 16.46
CA ASP A 138 23.63 -0.08 17.40
C ASP A 138 23.17 0.69 18.65
N THR A 139 22.78 -0.03 19.68
CA THR A 139 22.07 0.45 20.86
C THR A 139 22.87 1.44 21.72
N LYS A 140 24.12 1.66 21.41
CA LYS A 140 25.00 2.53 22.20
C LYS A 140 25.29 3.88 21.57
N ARG A 141 24.88 4.10 20.32
CA ARG A 141 25.13 5.34 19.61
C ARG A 141 23.93 5.71 18.73
N GLU A 142 23.66 6.99 18.69
CA GLU A 142 22.68 7.56 17.77
C GLU A 142 23.35 7.91 16.44
N GLN A 143 22.62 7.74 15.36
CA GLN A 143 23.06 8.13 14.03
C GLN A 143 22.30 9.37 13.59
N PHE A 144 23.01 10.33 13.04
CA PHE A 144 22.41 11.53 12.47
C PHE A 144 22.98 11.82 11.08
N LEU A 145 22.18 12.47 10.28
CA LEU A 145 22.57 12.93 8.97
C LEU A 145 22.45 14.46 8.89
N PHE A 146 23.31 15.06 8.08
CA PHE A 146 23.18 16.46 7.69
C PHE A 146 23.64 16.64 6.24
N GLN A 147 23.10 17.66 5.59
CA GLN A 147 23.39 17.97 4.20
C GLN A 147 23.98 19.37 4.09
N ILE A 148 25.08 19.48 3.34
CA ILE A 148 25.74 20.76 3.02
C ILE A 148 25.76 20.88 1.50
N GLY A 149 24.89 21.74 0.95
CA GLY A 149 24.71 21.80 -0.50
C GLY A 149 24.20 20.45 -1.04
N LYS A 150 24.99 19.81 -1.89
CA LYS A 150 24.68 18.48 -2.42
C LYS A 150 25.30 17.32 -1.62
N GLU A 151 26.23 17.61 -0.74
CA GLU A 151 26.94 16.60 0.04
C GLU A 151 26.11 16.16 1.25
N VAL A 152 25.95 14.85 1.40
CA VAL A 152 25.21 14.20 2.48
C VAL A 152 26.20 13.46 3.37
N HIS A 153 26.21 13.85 4.63
CA HIS A 153 27.10 13.29 5.66
C HIS A 153 26.26 12.48 6.65
N LEU A 154 26.67 11.24 6.88
CA LEU A 154 26.08 10.37 7.89
C LEU A 154 27.12 10.11 8.98
N LYS A 155 26.78 10.43 10.22
CA LYS A 155 27.69 10.31 11.35
C LYS A 155 27.07 9.61 12.53
N TRP A 156 27.92 8.98 13.33
CA TRP A 156 27.58 8.48 14.66
C TRP A 156 27.85 9.55 15.70
N ASN A 157 26.86 9.77 16.56
CA ASN A 157 27.05 10.62 17.73
C ASN A 157 28.06 9.95 18.69
N SER A 158 29.09 10.68 19.09
CA SER A 158 30.06 10.18 20.07
C SER A 158 29.49 10.25 21.47
N ILE A 159 29.59 9.14 22.21
CA ILE A 159 29.17 9.08 23.62
C ILE A 159 30.21 9.74 24.53
N ASN A 160 31.48 9.75 24.09
CA ASN A 160 32.58 10.31 24.88
C ASN A 160 32.85 11.77 24.47
N PRO A 161 32.68 12.73 25.37
CA PRO A 161 33.07 14.11 25.10
C PRO A 161 34.57 14.20 24.74
N GLY A 162 34.86 14.65 23.52
CA GLY A 162 36.23 14.82 23.02
C GLY A 162 36.68 13.86 21.94
N GLU A 163 35.96 12.78 21.68
CA GLU A 163 36.30 11.85 20.60
C GLU A 163 35.83 12.31 19.20
N GLY A 164 34.99 13.33 19.14
CA GLY A 164 34.40 13.82 17.88
C GLY A 164 33.49 12.76 17.18
N ASP A 165 32.59 13.24 16.38
CA ASP A 165 31.63 12.36 15.65
C ASP A 165 32.34 11.56 14.56
N GLN A 166 32.16 10.26 14.56
CA GLN A 166 32.74 9.38 13.56
C GLN A 166 31.82 9.28 12.33
N SER A 167 32.43 9.27 11.14
CA SER A 167 31.69 8.99 9.92
C SER A 167 31.11 7.58 9.96
N ALA A 168 29.79 7.47 9.67
CA ALA A 168 29.10 6.18 9.63
C ALA A 168 29.34 5.46 8.31
N ILE A 169 29.81 6.16 7.28
CA ILE A 169 30.09 5.62 5.94
C ILE A 169 31.44 6.13 5.43
N PRO A 170 32.14 5.37 4.60
CA PRO A 170 33.34 5.84 3.93
C PRO A 170 32.95 6.85 2.83
N GLY A 171 33.29 8.13 3.03
CA GLY A 171 33.02 9.19 2.07
C GLY A 171 31.71 9.94 2.31
N THR A 172 31.26 10.67 1.30
CA THR A 172 30.01 11.45 1.29
C THR A 172 29.10 10.96 0.19
N LEU A 173 27.80 10.96 0.45
CA LEU A 173 26.79 10.72 -0.58
C LEU A 173 26.42 12.07 -1.24
N GLN A 174 25.85 12.02 -2.42
CA GLN A 174 25.44 13.21 -3.17
C GLN A 174 23.94 13.18 -3.44
N SER A 175 23.24 14.27 -3.13
CA SER A 175 21.82 14.45 -3.43
C SER A 175 21.54 15.81 -4.03
N ASP A 176 20.68 15.89 -5.03
CA ASP A 176 20.27 17.15 -5.65
C ASP A 176 19.14 17.85 -4.88
N LYS A 177 18.46 17.12 -4.00
CA LYS A 177 17.35 17.59 -3.16
C LYS A 177 17.59 17.21 -1.70
N ASN A 178 16.69 17.63 -0.82
CA ASN A 178 16.73 17.25 0.58
C ASN A 178 16.66 15.73 0.74
N VAL A 179 17.51 15.18 1.57
CA VAL A 179 17.52 13.77 1.92
C VAL A 179 16.56 13.49 3.06
N GLN A 180 16.02 12.28 3.07
CA GLN A 180 15.12 11.84 4.15
C GLN A 180 15.26 10.35 4.41
N TRP A 181 14.99 9.95 5.65
CA TRP A 181 14.83 8.56 5.99
C TRP A 181 13.46 8.05 5.54
N SER A 182 13.41 6.78 5.16
CA SER A 182 12.11 6.09 5.01
C SER A 182 11.38 6.03 6.37
N PRO A 183 10.03 5.84 6.37
CA PRO A 183 9.24 5.91 7.61
C PRO A 183 9.67 4.98 8.73
N LYS A 184 10.26 3.83 8.41
CA LYS A 184 10.80 2.88 9.39
C LYS A 184 12.31 2.99 9.60
N GLY A 185 12.97 3.95 8.92
CA GLY A 185 14.41 4.12 8.97
C GLY A 185 15.21 3.04 8.23
N THR A 186 14.57 2.24 7.37
CA THR A 186 15.25 1.17 6.62
C THR A 186 16.15 1.73 5.52
N TYR A 187 15.70 2.80 4.87
CA TYR A 187 16.38 3.39 3.71
C TYR A 187 16.64 4.88 3.91
N LEU A 188 17.77 5.32 3.40
CA LEU A 188 18.05 6.74 3.16
C LEU A 188 17.68 7.06 1.71
N ILE A 189 16.76 7.99 1.50
CA ILE A 189 16.23 8.36 0.18
C ILE A 189 17.05 9.52 -0.36
N ILE A 190 17.67 9.30 -1.53
CA ILE A 190 18.53 10.25 -2.23
C ILE A 190 17.92 10.55 -3.59
N ILE A 191 17.66 11.83 -3.84
CA ILE A 191 17.09 12.29 -5.11
C ILE A 191 18.22 12.87 -5.95
N LYS A 192 18.41 12.29 -7.14
CA LYS A 192 19.32 12.75 -8.18
C LYS A 192 18.55 13.29 -9.38
N HIS A 193 19.21 13.98 -10.26
CA HIS A 193 18.56 14.56 -11.45
C HIS A 193 17.91 13.52 -12.36
N ASP A 194 18.51 12.33 -12.47
CA ASP A 194 18.13 11.26 -13.38
C ASP A 194 17.42 10.08 -12.73
N LYS A 195 17.39 10.04 -11.38
CA LYS A 195 16.87 8.88 -10.62
C LYS A 195 16.66 9.18 -9.16
N VAL A 196 15.93 8.30 -8.47
CA VAL A 196 15.83 8.25 -7.01
C VAL A 196 16.49 6.97 -6.51
N GLU A 197 17.43 7.09 -5.60
CA GLU A 197 18.14 5.98 -4.98
C GLU A 197 17.73 5.79 -3.52
N PHE A 198 17.53 4.53 -3.14
CA PHE A 198 17.24 4.12 -1.77
C PHE A 198 18.46 3.37 -1.25
N HIS A 199 19.17 4.01 -0.33
CA HIS A 199 20.41 3.50 0.23
C HIS A 199 20.15 2.80 1.57
N GLY A 200 20.89 1.73 1.84
CA GLY A 200 20.71 0.98 3.09
C GLY A 200 21.88 0.07 3.40
N GLY A 201 21.75 -0.64 4.52
CA GLY A 201 22.76 -1.56 5.03
C GLY A 201 23.99 -0.86 5.60
N LYS A 202 24.93 -1.63 6.09
CA LYS A 202 26.14 -1.14 6.80
C LYS A 202 27.02 -0.16 5.98
N LYS A 203 27.01 -0.30 4.67
CA LYS A 203 27.80 0.56 3.76
C LYS A 203 26.98 1.70 3.16
N MET A 204 25.69 1.79 3.46
CA MET A 204 24.77 2.75 2.84
C MET A 204 24.89 2.76 1.30
N SER A 205 24.96 1.61 0.70
CA SER A 205 24.98 1.45 -0.75
C SER A 205 23.55 1.53 -1.33
N PRO A 206 23.39 1.90 -2.62
CA PRO A 206 22.08 1.88 -3.25
C PRO A 206 21.55 0.45 -3.34
N ILE A 207 20.38 0.21 -2.76
CA ILE A 207 19.68 -1.09 -2.76
C ILE A 207 18.63 -1.12 -3.86
N ILE A 208 17.86 -0.05 -3.98
CA ILE A 208 16.79 0.09 -4.99
C ILE A 208 16.97 1.45 -5.68
N THR A 209 16.71 1.48 -6.98
CA THR A 209 16.77 2.70 -7.79
C THR A 209 15.50 2.81 -8.64
N ILE A 210 14.79 3.93 -8.52
CA ILE A 210 13.67 4.29 -9.39
C ILE A 210 14.22 5.19 -10.52
N PRO A 211 14.10 4.77 -11.81
CA PRO A 211 14.67 5.50 -12.93
C PRO A 211 13.76 6.65 -13.39
N GLU A 212 13.43 7.57 -12.50
CA GLU A 212 12.58 8.71 -12.79
C GLU A 212 13.37 10.01 -12.70
N GLN A 213 13.25 10.84 -13.73
CA GLN A 213 14.03 12.07 -13.88
C GLN A 213 13.32 13.29 -13.26
N LYS A 214 14.12 14.24 -12.79
CA LYS A 214 13.65 15.55 -12.29
C LYS A 214 12.62 15.45 -11.17
N VAL A 215 12.74 14.41 -10.37
CA VAL A 215 11.90 14.25 -9.16
C VAL A 215 12.20 15.38 -8.19
N ASP A 216 11.15 16.04 -7.69
CA ASP A 216 11.25 17.13 -6.73
C ASP A 216 11.12 16.64 -5.28
N PHE A 217 10.17 15.73 -5.04
CA PHE A 217 10.06 15.04 -3.76
C PHE A 217 9.60 13.60 -3.90
N VAL A 218 9.83 12.83 -2.84
CA VAL A 218 9.43 11.43 -2.69
C VAL A 218 8.65 11.27 -1.40
N SER A 219 7.56 10.52 -1.44
CA SER A 219 6.80 10.12 -0.25
C SER A 219 6.68 8.61 -0.22
N MET A 220 7.23 7.97 0.81
CA MET A 220 7.15 6.52 0.97
C MET A 220 6.03 6.16 1.94
N SER A 221 5.29 5.07 1.64
CA SER A 221 4.24 4.56 2.51
C SER A 221 4.83 4.11 3.87
N PRO A 222 4.09 4.24 4.99
CA PRO A 222 4.58 3.82 6.31
C PRO A 222 4.96 2.33 6.40
N CYS A 223 4.37 1.50 5.54
CA CYS A 223 4.70 0.08 5.43
C CYS A 223 5.96 -0.20 4.58
N GLU A 224 6.51 0.82 3.89
CA GLU A 224 7.66 0.77 2.98
C GLU A 224 7.47 -0.14 1.76
N ARG A 225 6.22 -0.38 1.34
CA ARG A 225 5.89 -1.15 0.13
C ARG A 225 5.65 -0.32 -1.11
N TYR A 226 5.28 0.94 -0.92
CA TYR A 226 4.91 1.84 -2.01
C TYR A 226 5.61 3.17 -1.89
N VAL A 227 5.89 3.76 -3.04
CA VAL A 227 6.53 5.08 -3.16
C VAL A 227 5.70 5.95 -4.09
N LEU A 228 5.50 7.18 -3.70
CA LEU A 228 5.01 8.25 -4.57
C LEU A 228 6.18 9.15 -4.90
N THR A 229 6.42 9.37 -6.18
CA THR A 229 7.35 10.37 -6.71
C THR A 229 6.58 11.54 -7.29
N TYR A 230 7.14 12.72 -7.21
CA TYR A 230 6.60 13.94 -7.81
C TYR A 230 7.66 14.61 -8.69
N ALA A 231 7.38 14.66 -10.00
CA ALA A 231 8.22 15.29 -11.00
C ALA A 231 7.43 16.39 -11.73
N PRO A 232 7.50 17.67 -11.31
CA PRO A 232 6.60 18.75 -11.76
C PRO A 232 6.69 19.04 -13.26
N MET A 233 7.77 18.64 -13.93
CA MET A 233 7.96 18.84 -15.38
C MET A 233 7.39 17.68 -16.21
N ALA A 234 6.94 16.59 -15.61
CA ALA A 234 6.34 15.48 -16.33
C ALA A 234 4.86 15.79 -16.67
N LYS A 235 4.35 15.14 -17.71
CA LYS A 235 2.92 15.26 -18.10
C LYS A 235 2.00 14.81 -16.98
N ASN A 236 2.33 13.69 -16.33
CA ASN A 236 1.68 13.17 -15.15
C ASN A 236 2.71 13.20 -14.02
N PRO A 237 2.74 14.27 -13.22
CA PRO A 237 3.84 14.51 -12.29
C PRO A 237 3.85 13.59 -11.08
N TYR A 238 2.75 12.93 -10.75
CA TYR A 238 2.69 11.99 -9.64
C TYR A 238 2.71 10.57 -10.14
N VAL A 239 3.65 9.77 -9.65
CA VAL A 239 3.75 8.35 -9.99
C VAL A 239 3.77 7.51 -8.70
N ILE A 240 2.94 6.48 -8.67
CA ILE A 240 2.91 5.49 -7.59
C ILE A 240 3.66 4.25 -8.06
N TRP A 241 4.60 3.82 -7.24
CA TRP A 241 5.47 2.67 -7.51
C TRP A 241 5.22 1.54 -6.51
N ASN A 242 5.25 0.31 -6.99
CA ASN A 242 5.57 -0.83 -6.16
C ASN A 242 7.07 -0.78 -5.87
N PHE A 243 7.44 -0.56 -4.62
CA PHE A 243 8.81 -0.30 -4.25
C PHE A 243 9.75 -1.50 -4.49
N GLN A 244 9.30 -2.70 -4.15
CA GLN A 244 10.12 -3.90 -4.27
C GLN A 244 10.34 -4.33 -5.71
N LEU A 245 9.33 -4.19 -6.56
CA LEU A 245 9.39 -4.59 -7.96
C LEU A 245 9.90 -3.47 -8.88
N VAL A 246 10.00 -2.24 -8.37
CA VAL A 246 10.31 -1.02 -9.15
C VAL A 246 9.34 -0.86 -10.33
N GLU A 247 8.07 -1.25 -10.11
CA GLU A 247 7.04 -1.18 -11.13
C GLU A 247 6.10 0.00 -10.88
N GLN A 248 5.81 0.75 -11.93
CA GLN A 248 4.80 1.79 -11.89
C GLN A 248 3.42 1.17 -11.79
N ILE A 249 2.68 1.53 -10.73
CA ILE A 249 1.29 1.08 -10.52
C ILE A 249 0.33 2.03 -11.21
N ARG A 250 0.50 3.34 -10.98
CA ARG A 250 -0.37 4.37 -11.52
C ARG A 250 0.31 5.73 -11.52
N ASP A 251 -0.07 6.57 -12.47
CA ASP A 251 0.28 7.98 -12.52
C ASP A 251 -0.95 8.88 -12.44
N PHE A 252 -0.73 10.15 -12.09
CA PHE A 252 -1.78 11.14 -11.98
C PHE A 252 -1.30 12.48 -12.52
N ASP A 253 -2.22 13.17 -13.16
CA ASP A 253 -2.08 14.57 -13.52
C ASP A 253 -2.13 15.49 -12.29
N GLN A 254 -1.60 16.69 -12.45
CA GLN A 254 -1.78 17.80 -11.52
C GLN A 254 -2.66 18.85 -12.18
N LYS A 255 -3.70 19.27 -11.47
CA LYS A 255 -4.53 20.38 -11.93
C LYS A 255 -3.89 21.70 -11.58
N GLU A 256 -4.15 22.72 -12.39
CA GLU A 256 -3.67 24.08 -12.13
C GLU A 256 -4.15 24.56 -10.75
N GLY A 257 -3.20 25.08 -9.94
CA GLY A 257 -3.46 25.51 -8.56
C GLY A 257 -3.58 24.40 -7.52
N GLU A 258 -3.38 23.12 -7.90
CA GLU A 258 -3.35 22.00 -6.94
C GLU A 258 -2.00 21.97 -6.20
N ASP A 259 -2.06 21.86 -4.86
CA ASP A 259 -0.87 21.69 -4.02
C ASP A 259 -0.13 20.39 -4.40
N ALA A 260 1.19 20.42 -4.36
CA ALA A 260 2.03 19.25 -4.61
C ALA A 260 1.87 18.15 -3.54
N HIS A 261 1.48 18.50 -2.31
CA HIS A 261 1.36 17.60 -1.16
C HIS A 261 -0.08 17.14 -0.87
N VAL A 262 -0.85 16.85 -1.92
CA VAL A 262 -2.27 16.46 -1.79
C VAL A 262 -2.49 14.98 -1.45
N TYR A 263 -1.44 14.14 -1.51
CA TYR A 263 -1.51 12.71 -1.26
C TYR A 263 -1.05 12.34 0.15
N MET A 264 -1.76 11.41 0.79
CA MET A 264 -1.45 10.93 2.14
C MET A 264 -1.66 9.43 2.24
N TRP A 265 -0.66 8.71 2.74
CA TRP A 265 -0.71 7.28 2.99
C TRP A 265 -1.47 6.96 4.28
N SER A 266 -2.29 5.90 4.28
CA SER A 266 -2.75 5.30 5.54
C SER A 266 -1.57 4.65 6.29
N GLN A 267 -1.71 4.53 7.61
CA GLN A 267 -0.62 4.00 8.45
C GLN A 267 -0.26 2.54 8.11
N ASP A 268 -1.24 1.72 7.72
CA ASP A 268 -1.03 0.35 7.29
C ASP A 268 -0.53 0.23 5.83
N GLY A 269 -0.54 1.34 5.08
CA GLY A 269 -0.14 1.42 3.67
C GLY A 269 -1.10 0.74 2.71
N ASN A 270 -2.34 0.43 3.12
CA ASN A 270 -3.35 -0.18 2.26
C ASN A 270 -4.19 0.83 1.50
N PHE A 271 -4.14 2.11 1.90
CA PHE A 271 -4.91 3.18 1.27
C PHE A 271 -4.04 4.41 1.00
N LEU A 272 -4.40 5.10 -0.08
CA LEU A 272 -3.85 6.41 -0.45
C LEU A 272 -4.99 7.40 -0.58
N ALA A 273 -4.98 8.46 0.19
CA ALA A 273 -5.95 9.55 0.10
C ALA A 273 -5.38 10.71 -0.72
N LYS A 274 -6.19 11.25 -1.64
CA LYS A 274 -5.92 12.48 -2.39
C LYS A 274 -6.98 13.51 -2.03
N LYS A 275 -6.59 14.64 -1.46
CA LYS A 275 -7.46 15.82 -1.37
C LYS A 275 -7.63 16.42 -2.77
N PHE A 276 -8.84 16.78 -3.15
CA PHE A 276 -9.11 17.40 -4.45
C PHE A 276 -9.95 18.68 -4.32
N SER A 277 -9.71 19.58 -5.26
CA SER A 277 -10.53 20.77 -5.51
C SER A 277 -10.80 20.82 -7.01
N GLN A 278 -12.06 20.91 -7.41
CA GLN A 278 -12.47 20.93 -8.80
C GLN A 278 -13.51 22.00 -9.03
N GLU A 279 -13.24 22.88 -9.99
CA GLU A 279 -14.22 23.81 -10.46
C GLU A 279 -15.26 23.10 -11.35
N VAL A 280 -16.53 23.25 -11.04
CA VAL A 280 -17.64 22.67 -11.79
C VAL A 280 -18.53 23.81 -12.25
N THR A 281 -18.64 24.01 -13.54
CA THR A 281 -19.57 24.97 -14.14
C THR A 281 -20.95 24.36 -14.12
N LYS A 282 -21.93 25.08 -13.60
CA LYS A 282 -23.35 24.68 -13.63
C LYS A 282 -23.98 25.11 -14.95
N ASP A 283 -25.15 24.52 -15.24
CA ASP A 283 -25.93 24.83 -16.44
C ASP A 283 -26.35 26.30 -16.55
N ASP A 284 -26.39 27.03 -15.42
CA ASP A 284 -26.69 28.48 -15.33
C ASP A 284 -25.47 29.38 -15.60
N GLY A 285 -24.31 28.78 -15.94
CA GLY A 285 -23.05 29.50 -16.17
C GLY A 285 -22.29 29.89 -14.91
N SER A 286 -22.82 29.63 -13.71
CA SER A 286 -22.10 29.84 -12.46
C SER A 286 -21.08 28.74 -12.20
N SER A 287 -19.88 29.06 -11.67
CA SER A 287 -18.92 28.07 -11.24
C SER A 287 -19.08 27.80 -9.75
N LYS A 288 -18.98 26.52 -9.38
CA LYS A 288 -18.90 26.08 -7.98
C LYS A 288 -17.66 25.21 -7.80
N VAL A 289 -16.88 25.52 -6.77
CA VAL A 289 -15.74 24.66 -6.40
C VAL A 289 -16.26 23.45 -5.62
N LYS A 290 -16.06 22.27 -6.19
CA LYS A 290 -16.32 20.99 -5.54
C LYS A 290 -15.04 20.49 -4.90
N THR A 291 -15.06 20.29 -3.58
CA THR A 291 -13.92 19.79 -2.80
C THR A 291 -14.22 18.46 -2.16
N GLY A 292 -13.17 17.72 -1.78
CA GLY A 292 -13.35 16.44 -1.11
C GLY A 292 -12.07 15.60 -1.07
N VAL A 293 -12.25 14.30 -0.88
CA VAL A 293 -11.17 13.32 -0.84
C VAL A 293 -11.47 12.11 -1.72
N SER A 294 -10.47 11.71 -2.50
CA SER A 294 -10.43 10.44 -3.23
C SER A 294 -9.59 9.47 -2.43
N VAL A 295 -10.12 8.31 -2.08
CA VAL A 295 -9.39 7.27 -1.36
C VAL A 295 -9.23 6.06 -2.27
N TYR A 296 -7.99 5.68 -2.51
CA TYR A 296 -7.61 4.56 -3.36
C TYR A 296 -7.15 3.38 -2.51
N THR A 297 -7.52 2.17 -2.91
CA THR A 297 -7.01 0.92 -2.35
C THR A 297 -5.69 0.53 -3.01
N LEU A 298 -4.76 -0.05 -2.28
CA LEU A 298 -3.48 -0.53 -2.80
C LEU A 298 -3.45 -2.08 -2.77
N PRO A 299 -2.84 -2.72 -3.78
CA PRO A 299 -2.14 -2.15 -4.94
C PRO A 299 -3.05 -1.78 -6.11
N SER A 300 -4.36 -2.11 -6.09
CA SER A 300 -5.27 -1.98 -7.24
C SER A 300 -5.49 -0.55 -7.72
N MET A 301 -5.20 0.45 -6.89
CA MET A 301 -5.47 1.88 -7.13
C MET A 301 -6.91 2.19 -7.55
N GLU A 302 -7.85 1.39 -7.07
CA GLU A 302 -9.28 1.64 -7.26
C GLU A 302 -9.83 2.54 -6.14
N LEU A 303 -10.80 3.38 -6.48
CA LEU A 303 -11.53 4.16 -5.47
C LEU A 303 -12.34 3.24 -4.56
N ILE A 304 -12.38 3.55 -3.26
CA ILE A 304 -13.25 2.83 -2.33
C ILE A 304 -14.71 2.94 -2.77
N ALA A 305 -15.45 1.84 -2.62
CA ALA A 305 -16.85 1.77 -3.01
C ALA A 305 -17.81 2.35 -1.97
N THR A 306 -18.96 2.82 -2.40
CA THR A 306 -20.14 3.10 -1.57
C THR A 306 -20.86 1.79 -1.23
N ALA A 307 -21.85 1.85 -0.36
CA ALA A 307 -22.66 0.69 0.02
C ALA A 307 -23.38 0.02 -1.17
N ASP A 308 -23.67 0.78 -2.23
CA ASP A 308 -24.23 0.29 -3.50
C ASP A 308 -23.17 -0.27 -4.48
N GLY A 309 -21.91 -0.33 -4.08
CA GLY A 309 -20.79 -0.80 -4.92
C GLY A 309 -20.22 0.24 -5.88
N THR A 310 -20.76 1.45 -5.93
CA THR A 310 -20.25 2.50 -6.82
C THR A 310 -18.91 3.05 -6.32
N LYS A 311 -17.89 3.02 -7.16
CA LYS A 311 -16.56 3.56 -6.86
C LYS A 311 -16.52 5.07 -7.14
N LYS A 312 -16.45 5.90 -6.11
CA LYS A 312 -16.42 7.35 -6.25
C LYS A 312 -15.71 8.06 -5.11
N SER A 313 -15.26 9.30 -5.36
CA SER A 313 -14.69 10.18 -4.35
C SER A 313 -15.73 10.63 -3.31
N ILE A 314 -15.27 11.05 -2.14
CA ILE A 314 -16.11 11.60 -1.07
C ILE A 314 -16.12 13.12 -1.21
N THR A 315 -17.28 13.70 -1.46
CA THR A 315 -17.44 15.16 -1.53
C THR A 315 -17.54 15.75 -0.12
N ILE A 316 -16.70 16.72 0.19
CA ILE A 316 -16.67 17.45 1.46
C ILE A 316 -16.53 18.92 1.10
N GLU A 317 -17.61 19.70 1.28
CA GLU A 317 -17.59 21.12 0.97
C GLU A 317 -16.71 21.88 1.96
N GLY A 318 -15.81 22.73 1.44
CA GLY A 318 -14.91 23.56 2.23
C GLY A 318 -13.86 22.79 3.04
N ILE A 319 -13.44 21.61 2.58
CA ILE A 319 -12.37 20.85 3.25
C ILE A 319 -11.10 21.69 3.35
N ASP A 320 -10.56 21.83 4.56
CA ASP A 320 -9.33 22.55 4.86
C ASP A 320 -8.19 21.57 5.14
N LYS A 321 -8.18 20.92 6.31
CA LYS A 321 -7.16 19.93 6.70
C LYS A 321 -7.68 18.52 6.53
N LEU A 322 -6.78 17.61 6.25
CA LEU A 322 -7.03 16.18 6.15
C LEU A 322 -5.84 15.43 6.75
N MET A 323 -6.10 14.39 7.52
CA MET A 323 -5.06 13.53 8.08
C MET A 323 -5.59 12.12 8.37
N TRP A 324 -4.69 11.13 8.36
CA TRP A 324 -4.99 9.79 8.82
C TRP A 324 -4.82 9.65 10.31
N ALA A 325 -5.68 8.85 10.94
CA ALA A 325 -5.43 8.40 12.31
C ALA A 325 -4.21 7.47 12.36
N PRO A 326 -3.34 7.58 13.39
CA PRO A 326 -2.08 6.83 13.44
C PRO A 326 -2.24 5.31 13.59
N ASN A 327 -3.34 4.82 14.12
CA ASN A 327 -3.52 3.41 14.49
C ASN A 327 -4.67 2.69 13.79
N ARG A 328 -5.43 3.38 12.93
CA ARG A 328 -6.58 2.81 12.21
C ARG A 328 -6.84 3.52 10.89
N ASN A 329 -7.59 2.86 10.01
CA ASN A 329 -7.96 3.43 8.72
C ASN A 329 -9.16 4.40 8.86
N CYS A 330 -8.92 5.52 9.53
CA CYS A 330 -9.85 6.62 9.69
C CYS A 330 -9.22 7.91 9.21
N LEU A 331 -9.90 8.61 8.30
CA LEU A 331 -9.52 9.96 7.86
C LEU A 331 -10.24 10.99 8.73
N VAL A 332 -9.49 11.93 9.26
CA VAL A 332 -10.02 13.09 9.98
C VAL A 332 -9.85 14.33 9.11
N TYR A 333 -10.90 15.10 9.00
CA TYR A 333 -10.87 16.35 8.22
C TYR A 333 -11.47 17.51 9.00
N THR A 334 -11.01 18.72 8.66
CA THR A 334 -11.67 19.97 9.02
C THR A 334 -12.32 20.58 7.80
N ALA A 335 -13.45 21.24 7.97
CA ALA A 335 -14.12 21.90 6.86
C ALA A 335 -14.81 23.21 7.29
N PHE A 336 -14.74 24.18 6.38
CA PHE A 336 -15.41 25.48 6.46
C PHE A 336 -16.32 25.62 5.23
N PRO A 337 -17.54 25.07 5.30
CA PRO A 337 -18.40 24.93 4.10
C PRO A 337 -19.09 26.22 3.64
N GLY A 338 -18.72 27.39 4.19
CA GLY A 338 -19.29 28.70 3.87
C GLY A 338 -20.42 29.12 4.82
N ASP A 339 -21.13 30.18 4.45
CA ASP A 339 -22.06 30.90 5.36
C ASP A 339 -23.31 30.10 5.75
N THR A 340 -23.64 29.05 5.01
CA THR A 340 -24.88 28.28 5.21
C THR A 340 -24.73 27.09 6.17
N GLN A 341 -23.51 26.71 6.51
CA GLN A 341 -23.22 25.57 7.36
C GLN A 341 -22.12 25.89 8.37
N HIS A 342 -22.20 25.27 9.55
CA HIS A 342 -21.18 25.46 10.58
C HIS A 342 -19.85 24.80 10.21
N PRO A 343 -18.71 25.40 10.61
CA PRO A 343 -17.41 24.75 10.61
C PRO A 343 -17.47 23.43 11.34
N ARG A 344 -16.74 22.43 10.85
CA ARG A 344 -16.87 21.07 11.36
C ARG A 344 -15.56 20.28 11.30
N VAL A 345 -15.47 19.32 12.20
CA VAL A 345 -14.49 18.23 12.18
C VAL A 345 -15.24 16.95 11.89
N GLY A 346 -14.78 16.19 10.92
CA GLY A 346 -15.40 14.93 10.53
C GLY A 346 -14.42 13.78 10.55
N PHE A 347 -14.93 12.59 10.85
CA PHE A 347 -14.21 11.33 10.88
C PHE A 347 -14.82 10.42 9.83
N ILE A 348 -14.01 9.84 8.96
CA ILE A 348 -14.44 8.94 7.88
C ILE A 348 -13.74 7.61 8.07
N GLU A 349 -14.51 6.57 8.40
CA GLU A 349 -13.98 5.21 8.46
C GLU A 349 -13.74 4.66 7.05
N VAL A 350 -12.57 4.07 6.82
CA VAL A 350 -12.16 3.51 5.53
C VAL A 350 -12.00 1.99 5.69
N PRO A 351 -12.57 1.17 4.81
CA PRO A 351 -13.24 1.53 3.55
C PRO A 351 -14.74 1.77 3.66
N SER A 352 -15.38 1.63 4.85
CA SER A 352 -16.84 1.65 5.03
C SER A 352 -17.50 2.97 4.65
N ARG A 353 -16.75 4.08 4.66
CA ARG A 353 -17.20 5.45 4.42
C ARG A 353 -18.21 5.97 5.47
N GLN A 354 -18.35 5.26 6.60
CA GLN A 354 -19.14 5.79 7.71
C GLN A 354 -18.52 7.10 8.20
N THR A 355 -19.36 8.11 8.38
CA THR A 355 -18.88 9.45 8.71
C THR A 355 -19.56 9.94 9.99
N THR A 356 -18.74 10.35 10.97
CA THR A 356 -19.17 11.05 12.18
C THR A 356 -18.73 12.49 12.09
N ILE A 357 -19.61 13.44 12.42
CA ILE A 357 -19.34 14.87 12.27
C ILE A 357 -19.62 15.58 13.60
N LYS A 358 -18.69 16.43 14.02
CA LYS A 358 -18.84 17.40 15.10
C LYS A 358 -18.81 18.81 14.52
N THR A 359 -19.85 19.57 14.79
CA THR A 359 -19.96 20.98 14.37
C THR A 359 -19.49 21.93 15.47
N PHE A 360 -18.95 23.07 15.06
CA PHE A 360 -18.46 24.13 15.95
C PHE A 360 -19.10 25.46 15.56
N ASN A 361 -19.44 26.27 16.54
CA ASN A 361 -19.96 27.59 16.29
C ASN A 361 -18.83 28.60 16.15
N ASN A 362 -18.88 29.43 15.10
CA ASN A 362 -17.98 30.57 14.89
C ASN A 362 -16.47 30.21 14.81
N ALA A 363 -16.12 28.95 14.51
CA ALA A 363 -14.74 28.56 14.32
C ALA A 363 -14.11 29.28 13.11
N GLN A 364 -12.89 29.78 13.29
CA GLN A 364 -12.10 30.44 12.24
C GLN A 364 -10.92 29.58 11.79
N ARG A 365 -10.43 28.76 12.69
CA ARG A 365 -9.29 27.88 12.43
C ARG A 365 -9.37 26.64 13.32
N PHE A 366 -8.99 25.50 12.76
CA PHE A 366 -8.78 24.26 13.49
C PHE A 366 -7.32 23.82 13.43
N GLU A 367 -6.80 23.29 14.54
CA GLU A 367 -5.59 22.49 14.58
C GLU A 367 -5.92 21.12 15.16
N LEU A 368 -5.35 20.09 14.53
CA LEU A 368 -5.59 18.69 14.86
C LEU A 368 -4.30 18.06 15.39
N TYR A 369 -4.34 17.43 16.56
CA TYR A 369 -3.19 16.79 17.18
C TYR A 369 -3.59 15.40 17.65
N PHE A 370 -3.12 14.38 16.96
CA PHE A 370 -3.28 13.01 17.43
C PHE A 370 -2.27 12.68 18.52
N HIS A 371 -2.74 11.94 19.53
CA HIS A 371 -1.85 11.20 20.40
C HIS A 371 -1.01 10.22 19.54
N PRO A 372 0.29 10.03 19.81
CA PRO A 372 1.14 9.16 18.99
C PRO A 372 0.63 7.74 18.80
N GLN A 373 -0.04 7.18 19.83
CA GLN A 373 -0.68 5.86 19.75
C GLN A 373 -2.06 5.90 19.08
N GLY A 374 -2.57 7.07 18.68
CA GLY A 374 -3.85 7.23 17.99
C GLY A 374 -5.10 7.06 18.87
N ASP A 375 -4.95 6.96 20.18
CA ASP A 375 -6.08 6.75 21.10
C ASP A 375 -6.95 7.99 21.30
N TYR A 376 -6.34 9.17 21.16
CA TYR A 376 -7.00 10.45 21.36
C TYR A 376 -6.64 11.43 20.25
N LEU A 377 -7.60 12.28 19.93
CA LEU A 377 -7.43 13.45 19.07
C LEU A 377 -7.76 14.72 19.86
N ALA A 378 -6.82 15.64 19.92
CA ALA A 378 -7.08 16.99 20.40
C ALA A 378 -7.41 17.91 19.21
N VAL A 379 -8.54 18.57 19.28
CA VAL A 379 -8.96 19.58 18.30
C VAL A 379 -8.89 20.93 18.97
N MET A 380 -7.93 21.76 18.56
CA MET A 380 -7.87 23.14 18.96
C MET A 380 -8.74 23.96 18.01
N ASN A 381 -9.70 24.67 18.55
CA ASN A 381 -10.60 25.56 17.85
C ASN A 381 -10.28 27.00 18.21
N GLU A 382 -9.95 27.82 17.19
CA GLU A 382 -9.85 29.27 17.30
C GLU A 382 -11.15 29.90 16.83
N TYR A 383 -11.77 30.74 17.69
CA TYR A 383 -13.01 31.42 17.38
C TYR A 383 -13.05 32.85 17.89
N LYS A 384 -13.86 33.69 17.24
CA LYS A 384 -14.08 35.07 17.69
C LYS A 384 -15.30 35.18 18.58
N GLU A 385 -15.12 35.82 19.71
CA GLU A 385 -16.21 36.26 20.57
C GLU A 385 -16.12 37.78 20.72
N LYS A 386 -17.10 38.51 20.16
CA LYS A 386 -17.09 39.97 20.02
C LYS A 386 -15.85 40.44 19.24
N LYS A 387 -14.89 41.08 19.91
CA LYS A 387 -13.62 41.57 19.32
C LYS A 387 -12.40 40.78 19.75
N THR A 388 -12.59 39.72 20.55
CA THR A 388 -11.50 38.95 21.14
C THR A 388 -11.41 37.58 20.50
N THR A 389 -10.19 37.17 20.09
CA THR A 389 -9.92 35.79 19.68
C THR A 389 -9.81 34.91 20.91
N LYS A 390 -10.51 33.79 20.92
CA LYS A 390 -10.50 32.77 21.94
C LYS A 390 -10.13 31.42 21.37
N TYR A 391 -9.64 30.56 22.24
CA TYR A 391 -9.24 29.20 21.91
C TYR A 391 -9.99 28.22 22.82
N SER A 392 -10.43 27.11 22.26
CA SER A 392 -10.91 25.95 23.01
C SER A 392 -10.23 24.69 22.49
N VAL A 393 -10.04 23.72 23.38
CA VAL A 393 -9.51 22.40 23.02
C VAL A 393 -10.54 21.36 23.41
N GLU A 394 -10.96 20.55 22.44
CA GLU A 394 -11.81 19.39 22.68
C GLU A 394 -10.99 18.12 22.45
N LEU A 395 -11.14 17.16 23.38
CA LEU A 395 -10.50 15.86 23.29
C LEU A 395 -11.53 14.82 22.84
N PHE A 396 -11.19 14.10 21.79
CA PHE A 396 -12.00 13.00 21.25
C PHE A 396 -11.31 11.68 21.59
N ASP A 397 -12.09 10.74 22.14
CA ASP A 397 -11.68 9.34 22.23
C ASP A 397 -11.76 8.74 20.82
N ALA A 398 -10.60 8.51 20.22
CA ALA A 398 -10.51 8.01 18.85
C ALA A 398 -10.82 6.51 18.75
N LYS A 399 -11.09 5.80 19.86
CA LYS A 399 -11.49 4.39 19.88
C LYS A 399 -13.00 4.18 19.77
N LYS A 400 -13.77 5.22 20.09
CA LYS A 400 -15.23 5.26 20.01
C LYS A 400 -15.70 6.08 18.83
#